data_1a8b8ed9e6cf9ff9725af6d2efd6c3c3
#
_entry.id   1a8b8ed9e6cf9ff9725af6d2efd6c3c3
#
_cell.length_a   1.000
_cell.length_b   1.000
_cell.length_c   1.000
_cell.angle_alpha   90.00
_cell.angle_beta   90.00
_cell.angle_gamma   90.00
#
_symmetry.space_group_name_H-M   'P 1'
#
loop_
_entity.id
_entity.type
_entity.pdbx_description
1 polymer ?
#
loop_
_entity_poly.entity_id
_entity_poly.type
_entity_poly.pdbx_seq_one_letter_code
_entity_poly.pdbx_strand_id
1 'polypeptide(L)'
;VEHTPPERDRVLECYRDGVRAIRALADRVTAWDAPTPCGEWQAIELAGHLRCVAENYLEYLQDAPDSRLAKLFAWEGAAAVLIRRQARQNAAELAVLPAEPGPGRITAFTVSAGAYADLIPDQWDRTHLVYRGTKYTVGDHAGAACVEWHLHAWDLARTIGEDYRPRDAEVLVPAWHWGVPHLPLVRGEPWEAVLRSSGRSPRRPEGPAAR
;
A
#
# COMPACT_ATOMS: atom_id res chain seq x y z
N VAL A 1 -18.73 -15.86 -4.25
CA VAL A 1 -17.70 -16.29 -3.31
C VAL A 1 -18.12 -15.75 -1.96
N GLU A 2 -18.25 -16.63 -0.97
CA GLU A 2 -18.64 -16.26 0.40
C GLU A 2 -17.49 -15.45 1.02
N HIS A 3 -17.81 -14.26 1.53
CA HIS A 3 -16.83 -13.39 2.17
C HIS A 3 -16.45 -13.98 3.53
N THR A 4 -15.25 -14.51 3.67
CA THR A 4 -14.68 -14.86 4.97
C THR A 4 -13.89 -13.67 5.47
N PRO A 5 -14.28 -13.05 6.61
CA PRO A 5 -13.53 -11.93 7.18
C PRO A 5 -12.09 -12.37 7.48
N PRO A 6 -11.11 -11.50 7.26
CA PRO A 6 -9.73 -11.80 7.60
C PRO A 6 -9.58 -11.96 9.12
N GLU A 7 -8.66 -12.81 9.54
CA GLU A 7 -8.32 -12.98 10.95
C GLU A 7 -7.64 -11.71 11.48
N ARG A 8 -8.32 -11.01 12.38
CA ARG A 8 -7.95 -9.65 12.82
C ARG A 8 -6.50 -9.54 13.28
N ASP A 9 -6.10 -10.38 14.21
CA ASP A 9 -4.77 -10.25 14.83
C ASP A 9 -3.66 -10.54 13.83
N ARG A 10 -3.89 -11.46 12.91
CA ARG A 10 -2.97 -11.80 11.84
C ARG A 10 -2.82 -10.65 10.82
N VAL A 11 -3.91 -9.99 10.47
CA VAL A 11 -3.88 -8.80 9.59
C VAL A 11 -3.17 -7.64 10.28
N LEU A 12 -3.46 -7.39 11.55
CA LEU A 12 -2.81 -6.31 12.30
C LEU A 12 -1.31 -6.52 12.45
N GLU A 13 -0.87 -7.77 12.67
CA GLU A 13 0.56 -8.09 12.71
C GLU A 13 1.21 -7.91 11.33
N CYS A 14 0.58 -8.38 10.26
CA CYS A 14 1.03 -8.18 8.88
C CYS A 14 1.14 -6.68 8.54
N TYR A 15 0.16 -5.88 8.93
CA TYR A 15 0.17 -4.43 8.76
C TYR A 15 1.39 -3.79 9.44
N ARG A 16 1.58 -4.09 10.74
CA ARG A 16 2.71 -3.56 11.52
C ARG A 16 4.06 -4.02 10.96
N ASP A 17 4.13 -5.24 10.45
CA ASP A 17 5.34 -5.79 9.82
C ASP A 17 5.69 -5.01 8.56
N GLY A 18 4.72 -4.68 7.72
CA GLY A 18 4.93 -3.83 6.54
C GLY A 18 5.45 -2.44 6.89
N VAL A 19 4.88 -1.79 7.91
CA VAL A 19 5.34 -0.48 8.39
C VAL A 19 6.78 -0.56 8.92
N ARG A 20 7.09 -1.58 9.74
CA ARG A 20 8.47 -1.82 10.25
C ARG A 20 9.46 -2.05 9.10
N ALA A 21 9.06 -2.83 8.10
CA ALA A 21 9.90 -3.13 6.94
C ALA A 21 10.22 -1.87 6.13
N ILE A 22 9.22 -1.04 5.82
CA ILE A 22 9.43 0.24 5.13
C ILE A 22 10.44 1.11 5.88
N ARG A 23 10.26 1.27 7.19
CA ARG A 23 11.17 2.06 8.02
C ARG A 23 12.60 1.51 7.96
N ALA A 24 12.78 0.21 8.22
CA ALA A 24 14.10 -0.41 8.23
C ALA A 24 14.81 -0.37 6.86
N LEU A 25 14.06 -0.43 5.76
CA LEU A 25 14.59 -0.28 4.40
C LEU A 25 14.96 1.18 4.13
N ALA A 26 14.10 2.12 4.51
CA ALA A 26 14.33 3.55 4.32
C ALA A 26 15.58 4.06 5.06
N ASP A 27 15.89 3.51 6.25
CA ASP A 27 17.11 3.83 7.01
C ASP A 27 18.40 3.47 6.24
N ARG A 28 18.30 2.64 5.18
CA ARG A 28 19.42 2.21 4.32
C ARG A 28 19.44 2.89 2.95
N VAL A 29 18.42 3.69 2.64
CA VAL A 29 18.40 4.49 1.40
C VAL A 29 19.40 5.62 1.52
N THR A 30 20.46 5.60 0.71
CA THR A 30 21.49 6.65 0.66
C THR A 30 21.26 7.65 -0.48
N ALA A 31 20.60 7.22 -1.56
CA ALA A 31 20.28 8.03 -2.73
C ALA A 31 18.76 8.15 -2.88
N TRP A 32 18.19 9.22 -2.37
CA TRP A 32 16.75 9.46 -2.41
C TRP A 32 16.22 9.89 -3.77
N ASP A 33 17.11 10.23 -4.69
CA ASP A 33 16.87 10.50 -6.11
C ASP A 33 17.01 9.25 -7.00
N ALA A 34 17.33 8.08 -6.41
CA ALA A 34 17.40 6.83 -7.13
C ALA A 34 16.03 6.40 -7.67
N PRO A 35 15.96 5.84 -8.90
CA PRO A 35 14.70 5.34 -9.46
C PRO A 35 14.20 4.12 -8.69
N THR A 36 12.89 3.99 -8.58
CA THR A 36 12.23 2.83 -7.97
C THR A 36 11.58 1.94 -9.04
N PRO A 37 11.24 0.69 -8.73
CA PRO A 37 10.41 -0.15 -9.61
C PRO A 37 8.96 0.35 -9.76
N CYS A 38 8.54 1.32 -8.97
CA CYS A 38 7.19 1.85 -8.98
C CYS A 38 7.01 2.95 -10.05
N GLY A 39 7.00 2.54 -11.31
CA GLY A 39 6.79 3.46 -12.43
C GLY A 39 7.96 4.44 -12.61
N GLU A 40 7.65 5.74 -12.71
CA GLU A 40 8.63 6.81 -12.90
C GLU A 40 9.09 7.47 -11.58
N TRP A 41 8.71 6.91 -10.43
CA TRP A 41 9.01 7.50 -9.13
C TRP A 41 10.43 7.24 -8.67
N GLN A 42 11.04 8.28 -8.13
CA GLN A 42 12.25 8.20 -7.32
C GLN A 42 11.91 7.76 -5.88
N ALA A 43 12.90 7.36 -5.10
CA ALA A 43 12.72 6.94 -3.70
C ALA A 43 12.06 8.04 -2.85
N ILE A 44 12.39 9.31 -3.08
CA ILE A 44 11.79 10.44 -2.37
C ILE A 44 10.30 10.62 -2.69
N GLU A 45 9.89 10.33 -3.92
CA GLU A 45 8.49 10.40 -4.34
C GLU A 45 7.70 9.23 -3.77
N LEU A 46 8.30 8.03 -3.75
CA LEU A 46 7.74 6.87 -3.08
C LEU A 46 7.52 7.13 -1.58
N ALA A 47 8.48 7.73 -0.90
CA ALA A 47 8.34 8.13 0.50
C ALA A 47 7.21 9.18 0.69
N GLY A 48 7.08 10.11 -0.23
CA GLY A 48 5.98 11.08 -0.26
C GLY A 48 4.63 10.41 -0.45
N HIS A 49 4.54 9.46 -1.36
CA HIS A 49 3.33 8.67 -1.59
C HIS A 49 2.92 7.88 -0.34
N LEU A 50 3.83 7.16 0.27
CA LEU A 50 3.59 6.43 1.53
C LEU A 50 3.02 7.34 2.62
N ARG A 51 3.60 8.53 2.79
CA ARG A 51 3.09 9.55 3.71
C ARG A 51 1.65 9.93 3.38
N CYS A 52 1.38 10.34 2.14
CA CYS A 52 0.04 10.77 1.71
C CYS A 52 -1.01 9.67 1.92
N VAL A 53 -0.67 8.41 1.57
CA VAL A 53 -1.59 7.28 1.73
C VAL A 53 -1.90 7.04 3.21
N ALA A 54 -0.89 7.04 4.08
CA ALA A 54 -1.10 6.82 5.52
C ALA A 54 -1.92 7.95 6.16
N GLU A 55 -1.65 9.21 5.79
CA GLU A 55 -2.43 10.38 6.24
C GLU A 55 -3.88 10.28 5.76
N ASN A 56 -4.11 9.91 4.50
CA ASN A 56 -5.45 9.73 3.93
C ASN A 56 -6.22 8.59 4.62
N TYR A 57 -5.57 7.49 4.95
CA TYR A 57 -6.18 6.37 5.66
C TYR A 57 -6.60 6.77 7.07
N LEU A 58 -5.73 7.47 7.79
CA LEU A 58 -6.02 7.97 9.13
C LEU A 58 -7.18 8.98 9.12
N GLU A 59 -7.13 9.96 8.20
CA GLU A 59 -8.19 10.95 8.02
C GLU A 59 -9.55 10.31 7.74
N TYR A 60 -9.59 9.31 6.85
CA TYR A 60 -10.81 8.60 6.52
C TYR A 60 -11.37 7.82 7.72
N LEU A 61 -10.52 7.18 8.52
CA LEU A 61 -10.93 6.41 9.69
C LEU A 61 -11.47 7.30 10.82
N GLN A 62 -11.02 8.55 10.89
CA GLN A 62 -11.47 9.57 11.83
C GLN A 62 -12.79 10.26 11.42
N ASP A 63 -13.54 9.69 10.47
CA ASP A 63 -14.83 10.21 10.00
C ASP A 63 -14.77 11.59 9.34
N ALA A 64 -13.74 11.86 8.57
CA ALA A 64 -13.70 13.03 7.71
C ALA A 64 -14.53 12.81 6.43
N PRO A 65 -15.80 13.30 6.36
CA PRO A 65 -16.71 12.99 5.24
C PRO A 65 -16.21 13.57 3.91
N ASP A 66 -15.40 14.60 3.97
CA ASP A 66 -14.76 15.23 2.83
C ASP A 66 -13.38 14.68 2.48
N SER A 67 -12.95 13.61 3.17
CA SER A 67 -11.65 13.00 2.92
C SER A 67 -11.49 12.61 1.44
N ARG A 68 -10.25 12.63 0.98
CA ARG A 68 -9.91 12.28 -0.40
C ARG A 68 -10.32 10.85 -0.74
N LEU A 69 -10.17 9.92 0.22
CA LEU A 69 -10.58 8.53 0.06
C LEU A 69 -12.10 8.40 -0.04
N ALA A 70 -12.89 9.13 0.76
CA ALA A 70 -14.34 9.11 0.65
C ALA A 70 -14.79 9.49 -0.77
N LYS A 71 -14.17 10.52 -1.37
CA LYS A 71 -14.43 10.93 -2.75
C LYS A 71 -13.99 9.91 -3.80
N LEU A 72 -12.90 9.19 -3.55
CA LEU A 72 -12.42 8.12 -4.42
C LEU A 72 -13.35 6.91 -4.38
N PHE A 73 -13.76 6.48 -3.19
CA PHE A 73 -14.62 5.31 -2.99
C PHE A 73 -16.08 5.53 -3.41
N ALA A 74 -16.54 6.77 -3.47
CA ALA A 74 -17.85 7.09 -4.06
C ALA A 74 -17.94 6.80 -5.57
N TRP A 75 -16.84 6.36 -6.20
CA TRP A 75 -16.80 6.08 -7.62
C TRP A 75 -17.21 4.64 -7.95
N GLU A 76 -18.32 4.47 -8.68
CA GLU A 76 -18.83 3.16 -9.11
C GLU A 76 -18.53 2.83 -10.59
N GLY A 77 -17.70 3.61 -11.24
CA GLY A 77 -17.38 3.47 -12.67
C GLY A 77 -16.44 2.29 -12.98
N ALA A 78 -16.00 2.24 -14.26
CA ALA A 78 -15.09 1.19 -14.72
C ALA A 78 -13.73 1.22 -14.01
N ALA A 79 -13.18 0.05 -13.67
CA ALA A 79 -11.90 -0.12 -12.97
C ALA A 79 -10.74 0.67 -13.59
N ALA A 80 -10.62 0.66 -14.93
CA ALA A 80 -9.58 1.42 -15.63
C ALA A 80 -9.68 2.94 -15.43
N VAL A 81 -10.89 3.47 -15.20
CA VAL A 81 -11.09 4.90 -14.88
C VAL A 81 -10.69 5.18 -13.45
N LEU A 82 -11.02 4.27 -12.51
CA LEU A 82 -10.63 4.38 -11.11
C LEU A 82 -9.10 4.41 -10.97
N ILE A 83 -8.40 3.50 -11.64
CA ILE A 83 -6.92 3.43 -11.62
C ILE A 83 -6.31 4.74 -12.12
N ARG A 84 -6.78 5.26 -13.26
CA ARG A 84 -6.27 6.54 -13.79
C ARG A 84 -6.58 7.73 -12.87
N ARG A 85 -7.73 7.71 -12.22
CA ARG A 85 -8.13 8.75 -11.26
C ARG A 85 -7.23 8.71 -10.02
N GLN A 86 -6.96 7.52 -9.49
CA GLN A 86 -6.04 7.33 -8.37
C GLN A 86 -4.62 7.77 -8.71
N ALA A 87 -4.10 7.41 -9.89
CA ALA A 87 -2.78 7.85 -10.34
C ALA A 87 -2.68 9.40 -10.44
N ARG A 88 -3.72 10.06 -10.97
CA ARG A 88 -3.77 11.54 -11.01
C ARG A 88 -3.84 12.16 -9.62
N GLN A 89 -4.59 11.56 -8.70
CA GLN A 89 -4.67 12.02 -7.32
C GLN A 89 -3.32 11.91 -6.63
N ASN A 90 -2.65 10.76 -6.74
CA ASN A 90 -1.32 10.54 -6.18
C ASN A 90 -0.32 11.59 -6.70
N ALA A 91 -0.32 11.85 -8.02
CA ALA A 91 0.54 12.88 -8.60
C ALA A 91 0.23 14.29 -8.08
N ALA A 92 -1.05 14.62 -7.91
CA ALA A 92 -1.46 15.92 -7.37
C ALA A 92 -1.06 16.10 -5.89
N GLU A 93 -1.16 15.04 -5.11
CA GLU A 93 -0.74 15.04 -3.70
C GLU A 93 0.77 15.21 -3.56
N LEU A 94 1.55 14.47 -4.36
CA LEU A 94 3.01 14.62 -4.38
C LEU A 94 3.45 16.04 -4.77
N ALA A 95 2.77 16.66 -5.73
CA ALA A 95 3.11 18.00 -6.22
C ALA A 95 2.92 19.11 -5.18
N VAL A 96 2.08 18.90 -4.17
CA VAL A 96 1.79 19.90 -3.12
C VAL A 96 2.50 19.58 -1.79
N LEU A 97 3.21 18.46 -1.70
CA LEU A 97 3.98 18.15 -0.51
C LEU A 97 5.09 19.20 -0.28
N PRO A 98 5.31 19.61 0.97
CA PRO A 98 6.45 20.45 1.32
C PRO A 98 7.77 19.84 0.87
N ALA A 99 8.73 20.68 0.53
CA ALA A 99 10.10 20.25 0.30
C ALA A 99 10.68 19.69 1.63
N GLU A 100 10.74 18.38 1.73
CA GLU A 100 11.17 17.66 2.92
C GLU A 100 12.07 16.49 2.52
N PRO A 101 13.16 16.21 3.26
CA PRO A 101 14.01 15.05 3.01
C PRO A 101 13.24 13.73 3.13
N GLY A 102 13.69 12.70 2.39
CA GLY A 102 13.08 11.37 2.42
C GLY A 102 12.88 10.78 3.83
N PRO A 103 13.87 10.84 4.75
CA PRO A 103 13.69 10.39 6.14
C PRO A 103 12.56 11.09 6.89
N GLY A 104 12.33 12.38 6.65
CA GLY A 104 11.21 13.13 7.24
C GLY A 104 9.86 12.60 6.75
N ARG A 105 9.72 12.35 5.45
CA ARG A 105 8.53 11.75 4.86
C ARG A 105 8.23 10.36 5.43
N ILE A 106 9.24 9.52 5.63
CA ILE A 106 9.11 8.20 6.25
C ILE A 106 8.72 8.31 7.73
N THR A 107 9.23 9.31 8.44
CA THR A 107 8.81 9.58 9.83
C THR A 107 7.33 9.93 9.88
N ALA A 108 6.86 10.83 9.03
CA ALA A 108 5.44 11.20 8.94
C ALA A 108 4.56 10.00 8.57
N PHE A 109 4.98 9.20 7.57
CA PHE A 109 4.35 7.93 7.24
C PHE A 109 4.19 7.03 8.47
N THR A 110 5.29 6.80 9.21
CA THR A 110 5.30 5.88 10.36
C THR A 110 4.35 6.35 11.47
N VAL A 111 4.29 7.66 11.71
CA VAL A 111 3.39 8.26 12.71
C VAL A 111 1.93 8.05 12.30
N SER A 112 1.55 8.40 11.08
CA SER A 112 0.17 8.28 10.60
C SER A 112 -0.27 6.83 10.47
N ALA A 113 0.60 5.94 9.96
CA ALA A 113 0.32 4.51 9.87
C ALA A 113 0.19 3.85 11.26
N GLY A 114 0.99 4.28 12.24
CA GLY A 114 0.86 3.84 13.63
C GLY A 114 -0.47 4.26 14.25
N ALA A 115 -0.81 5.55 14.14
CA ALA A 115 -2.08 6.08 14.64
C ALA A 115 -3.30 5.38 13.99
N TYR A 116 -3.24 5.09 12.69
CA TYR A 116 -4.26 4.31 12.00
C TYR A 116 -4.37 2.90 12.59
N ALA A 117 -3.24 2.19 12.80
CA ALA A 117 -3.22 0.85 13.36
C ALA A 117 -3.81 0.77 14.77
N ASP A 118 -3.67 1.83 15.57
CA ASP A 118 -4.21 1.89 16.93
C ASP A 118 -5.74 2.06 16.96
N LEU A 119 -6.33 2.64 15.90
CA LEU A 119 -7.77 2.83 15.77
C LEU A 119 -8.51 1.62 15.17
N ILE A 120 -7.81 0.77 14.40
CA ILE A 120 -8.44 -0.35 13.68
C ILE A 120 -9.16 -1.34 14.61
N PRO A 121 -8.59 -1.80 15.75
CA PRO A 121 -9.21 -2.83 16.56
C PRO A 121 -10.62 -2.49 17.02
N ASP A 122 -10.86 -1.25 17.42
CA ASP A 122 -12.16 -0.78 17.93
C ASP A 122 -13.18 -0.56 16.80
N GLN A 123 -12.73 -0.48 15.57
CA GLN A 123 -13.55 -0.17 14.41
C GLN A 123 -13.58 -1.31 13.37
N TRP A 124 -13.04 -2.46 13.72
CA TRP A 124 -12.79 -3.57 12.79
C TRP A 124 -13.98 -3.92 11.88
N ASP A 125 -15.17 -4.08 12.47
CA ASP A 125 -16.39 -4.47 11.77
C ASP A 125 -17.20 -3.27 11.22
N ARG A 126 -16.74 -2.05 11.47
CA ARG A 126 -17.41 -0.86 10.95
C ARG A 126 -17.38 -0.89 9.41
N THR A 127 -18.53 -0.63 8.79
CA THR A 127 -18.58 -0.51 7.33
C THR A 127 -17.69 0.65 6.88
N HIS A 128 -16.67 0.32 6.10
CA HIS A 128 -15.74 1.26 5.53
C HIS A 128 -16.31 1.88 4.24
N LEU A 129 -16.73 1.03 3.32
CA LEU A 129 -17.38 1.45 2.08
C LEU A 129 -18.35 0.37 1.56
N VAL A 130 -19.22 0.78 0.64
CA VAL A 130 -20.04 -0.13 -0.15
C VAL A 130 -19.63 0.04 -1.60
N TYR A 131 -19.16 -1.03 -2.24
CA TYR A 131 -18.77 -1.02 -3.64
C TYR A 131 -19.52 -2.12 -4.38
N ARG A 132 -20.32 -1.74 -5.40
CA ARG A 132 -21.15 -2.67 -6.19
C ARG A 132 -22.03 -3.59 -5.33
N GLY A 133 -22.62 -3.04 -4.26
CA GLY A 133 -23.48 -3.77 -3.35
C GLY A 133 -22.76 -4.63 -2.29
N THR A 134 -21.45 -4.78 -2.37
CA THR A 134 -20.64 -5.46 -1.35
C THR A 134 -20.20 -4.47 -0.27
N LYS A 135 -20.42 -4.84 0.99
CA LYS A 135 -19.91 -4.07 2.13
C LYS A 135 -18.49 -4.49 2.44
N TYR A 136 -17.62 -3.50 2.56
CA TYR A 136 -16.24 -3.65 3.00
C TYR A 136 -16.09 -3.02 4.37
N THR A 137 -15.42 -3.71 5.26
CA THR A 137 -15.18 -3.25 6.64
C THR A 137 -13.86 -2.50 6.76
N VAL A 138 -13.63 -1.90 7.93
CA VAL A 138 -12.32 -1.36 8.30
C VAL A 138 -11.25 -2.46 8.30
N GLY A 139 -11.61 -3.69 8.72
CA GLY A 139 -10.73 -4.85 8.63
C GLY A 139 -10.31 -5.20 7.20
N ASP A 140 -11.23 -5.13 6.24
CA ASP A 140 -10.92 -5.33 4.82
C ASP A 140 -9.95 -4.25 4.31
N HIS A 141 -10.17 -3.00 4.72
CA HIS A 141 -9.28 -1.90 4.36
C HIS A 141 -7.89 -2.02 5.01
N ALA A 142 -7.81 -2.49 6.25
CA ALA A 142 -6.53 -2.81 6.89
C ALA A 142 -5.77 -3.90 6.13
N GLY A 143 -6.47 -4.91 5.61
CA GLY A 143 -5.89 -5.90 4.69
C GLY A 143 -5.35 -5.26 3.41
N ALA A 144 -6.11 -4.35 2.80
CA ALA A 144 -5.65 -3.60 1.62
C ALA A 144 -4.38 -2.79 1.92
N ALA A 145 -4.32 -2.15 3.09
CA ALA A 145 -3.13 -1.43 3.52
C ALA A 145 -1.91 -2.36 3.74
N CYS A 146 -2.12 -3.61 4.17
CA CYS A 146 -1.03 -4.59 4.21
C CYS A 146 -0.41 -4.80 2.82
N VAL A 147 -1.26 -4.96 1.78
CA VAL A 147 -0.77 -5.10 0.40
C VAL A 147 0.05 -3.89 -0.01
N GLU A 148 -0.46 -2.70 0.25
CA GLU A 148 0.21 -1.42 -0.09
C GLU A 148 1.59 -1.32 0.57
N TRP A 149 1.68 -1.56 1.89
CA TRP A 149 2.94 -1.47 2.63
C TRP A 149 3.97 -2.49 2.16
N HIS A 150 3.56 -3.74 1.94
CA HIS A 150 4.50 -4.77 1.51
C HIS A 150 4.98 -4.60 0.08
N LEU A 151 4.12 -4.13 -0.84
CA LEU A 151 4.54 -3.80 -2.20
C LEU A 151 5.56 -2.66 -2.22
N HIS A 152 5.35 -1.62 -1.45
CA HIS A 152 6.28 -0.49 -1.38
C HIS A 152 7.53 -0.78 -0.55
N ALA A 153 7.47 -1.68 0.43
CA ALA A 153 8.68 -2.23 1.05
C ALA A 153 9.54 -2.97 0.01
N TRP A 154 8.92 -3.74 -0.88
CA TRP A 154 9.64 -4.38 -1.98
C TRP A 154 10.25 -3.36 -2.95
N ASP A 155 9.51 -2.30 -3.30
CA ASP A 155 10.03 -1.24 -4.17
C ASP A 155 11.27 -0.57 -3.56
N LEU A 156 11.24 -0.24 -2.25
CA LEU A 156 12.39 0.31 -1.54
C LEU A 156 13.58 -0.66 -1.49
N ALA A 157 13.33 -1.94 -1.20
CA ALA A 157 14.37 -2.96 -1.18
C ALA A 157 15.08 -3.06 -2.54
N ARG A 158 14.30 -3.10 -3.62
CA ARG A 158 14.84 -3.14 -4.99
C ARG A 158 15.66 -1.90 -5.34
N THR A 159 15.25 -0.73 -4.85
CA THR A 159 15.98 0.53 -5.05
C THR A 159 17.39 0.48 -4.46
N ILE A 160 17.58 -0.21 -3.33
CA ILE A 160 18.89 -0.39 -2.69
C ILE A 160 19.57 -1.71 -3.04
N GLY A 161 19.06 -2.43 -4.05
CA GLY A 161 19.65 -3.69 -4.53
C GLY A 161 19.41 -4.91 -3.65
N GLU A 162 18.43 -4.84 -2.74
CA GLU A 162 18.08 -5.92 -1.84
C GLU A 162 16.83 -6.67 -2.27
N ASP A 163 16.64 -7.84 -1.71
CA ASP A 163 15.41 -8.62 -1.83
C ASP A 163 14.53 -8.43 -0.58
N TYR A 164 13.23 -8.42 -0.80
CA TYR A 164 12.25 -8.32 0.27
C TYR A 164 11.14 -9.33 0.07
N ARG A 165 10.69 -9.92 1.18
CA ARG A 165 9.53 -10.80 1.25
C ARG A 165 8.80 -10.58 2.58
N PRO A 166 7.46 -10.49 2.58
CA PRO A 166 6.66 -10.49 3.79
C PRO A 166 6.86 -11.77 4.61
N ARG A 167 6.81 -11.68 5.93
CA ARG A 167 6.84 -12.85 6.81
C ARG A 167 5.62 -13.74 6.61
N ASP A 168 4.47 -13.13 6.40
CA ASP A 168 3.20 -13.81 6.18
C ASP A 168 2.54 -13.33 4.88
N ALA A 169 3.05 -13.85 3.76
CA ALA A 169 2.51 -13.50 2.44
C ALA A 169 1.11 -14.09 2.19
N GLU A 170 0.68 -15.10 2.94
CA GLU A 170 -0.64 -15.71 2.78
C GLU A 170 -1.77 -14.75 3.15
N VAL A 171 -1.53 -13.84 4.10
CA VAL A 171 -2.50 -12.77 4.45
C VAL A 171 -2.79 -11.86 3.26
N LEU A 172 -1.83 -11.64 2.38
CA LEU A 172 -1.96 -10.71 1.27
C LEU A 172 -2.87 -11.21 0.15
N VAL A 173 -3.09 -12.53 0.05
CA VAL A 173 -3.96 -13.11 -0.99
C VAL A 173 -5.43 -12.74 -0.78
N PRO A 174 -6.08 -13.01 0.38
CA PRO A 174 -7.43 -12.53 0.63
C PRO A 174 -7.49 -11.00 0.68
N ALA A 175 -6.48 -10.34 1.26
CA ALA A 175 -6.38 -8.89 1.34
C ALA A 175 -6.39 -8.22 -0.04
N TRP A 176 -5.77 -8.83 -1.05
CA TRP A 176 -5.81 -8.36 -2.44
C TRP A 176 -7.24 -8.31 -2.97
N HIS A 177 -8.05 -9.35 -2.73
CA HIS A 177 -9.42 -9.40 -3.21
C HIS A 177 -10.32 -8.32 -2.61
N TRP A 178 -10.02 -7.91 -1.37
CA TRP A 178 -10.80 -6.88 -0.68
C TRP A 178 -10.31 -5.47 -1.00
N GLY A 179 -9.01 -5.27 -1.08
CA GLY A 179 -8.42 -3.97 -1.31
C GLY A 179 -8.36 -3.57 -2.79
N VAL A 180 -8.23 -4.55 -3.69
CA VAL A 180 -8.06 -4.32 -5.13
C VAL A 180 -9.05 -5.19 -5.93
N PRO A 181 -10.37 -5.15 -5.62
CA PRO A 181 -11.35 -6.08 -6.18
C PRO A 181 -11.53 -5.98 -7.70
N HIS A 182 -11.01 -4.93 -8.31
CA HIS A 182 -11.05 -4.68 -9.76
C HIS A 182 -9.86 -5.27 -10.51
N LEU A 183 -8.85 -5.80 -9.82
CA LEU A 183 -7.70 -6.45 -10.42
C LEU A 183 -7.68 -7.94 -10.06
N PRO A 184 -7.63 -8.86 -11.04
CA PRO A 184 -7.56 -10.28 -10.77
C PRO A 184 -6.20 -10.64 -10.16
N LEU A 185 -6.21 -11.49 -9.13
CA LEU A 185 -4.99 -12.07 -8.58
C LEU A 185 -4.52 -13.21 -9.51
N VAL A 186 -3.28 -13.15 -9.95
CA VAL A 186 -2.64 -14.21 -10.73
C VAL A 186 -2.39 -15.42 -9.82
N ARG A 187 -2.61 -16.64 -10.33
CA ARG A 187 -2.33 -17.87 -9.59
C ARG A 187 -0.84 -18.07 -9.37
N GLY A 188 -0.47 -18.59 -8.21
CA GLY A 188 0.92 -18.92 -7.89
C GLY A 188 1.21 -18.92 -6.39
N GLU A 189 2.46 -18.92 -6.06
CA GLU A 189 2.93 -18.70 -4.70
C GLU A 189 2.44 -17.31 -4.23
N PRO A 190 1.95 -17.16 -2.98
CA PRO A 190 1.24 -15.97 -2.50
C PRO A 190 1.94 -14.64 -2.82
N TRP A 191 3.20 -14.50 -2.44
CA TRP A 191 3.92 -13.24 -2.66
C TRP A 191 4.20 -12.96 -4.14
N GLU A 192 4.60 -13.97 -4.89
CA GLU A 192 4.80 -13.81 -6.33
C GLU A 192 3.50 -13.49 -7.08
N ALA A 193 2.37 -14.05 -6.62
CA ALA A 193 1.06 -13.74 -7.18
C ALA A 193 0.73 -12.26 -6.99
N VAL A 194 0.94 -11.72 -5.78
CA VAL A 194 0.73 -10.30 -5.46
C VAL A 194 1.64 -9.40 -6.29
N LEU A 195 2.94 -9.71 -6.38
CA LEU A 195 3.89 -8.95 -7.19
C LEU A 195 3.47 -8.91 -8.66
N ARG A 196 3.19 -10.07 -9.27
CA ARG A 196 2.77 -10.13 -10.67
C ARG A 196 1.46 -9.41 -10.93
N SER A 197 0.50 -9.53 -10.02
CA SER A 197 -0.80 -8.88 -10.15
C SER A 197 -0.72 -7.36 -10.05
N SER A 198 0.27 -6.85 -9.31
CA SER A 198 0.58 -5.42 -9.21
C SER A 198 1.48 -4.90 -10.32
N GLY A 199 1.83 -5.74 -11.30
CA GLY A 199 2.71 -5.37 -12.40
C GLY A 199 4.21 -5.43 -12.08
N ARG A 200 4.58 -5.92 -10.87
CA ARG A 200 5.99 -6.07 -10.47
C ARG A 200 6.55 -7.42 -10.90
N SER A 201 7.85 -7.44 -11.28
CA SER A 201 8.53 -8.67 -11.65
C SER A 201 9.29 -9.25 -10.46
N PRO A 202 8.97 -10.47 -10.01
CA PRO A 202 9.70 -11.10 -8.90
C PRO A 202 11.15 -11.46 -9.25
N ARG A 203 11.50 -11.51 -10.55
CA ARG A 203 12.87 -11.81 -10.97
C ARG A 203 13.76 -10.57 -10.85
N ARG A 204 14.95 -10.77 -10.31
CA ARG A 204 16.02 -9.76 -10.39
C ARG A 204 16.33 -9.51 -11.87
N PRO A 205 16.46 -8.24 -12.34
CA PRO A 205 17.01 -8.01 -13.67
C PRO A 205 18.36 -8.72 -13.73
N GLU A 206 18.56 -9.58 -14.74
CA GLU A 206 19.85 -10.21 -14.99
C GLU A 206 20.86 -9.07 -15.13
N GLY A 207 21.86 -9.05 -14.25
CA GLY A 207 22.95 -8.10 -14.34
C GLY A 207 23.60 -8.23 -15.74
N PRO A 208 24.25 -7.16 -16.25
CA PRO A 208 24.93 -7.24 -17.53
C PRO A 208 25.83 -8.47 -17.51
N ALA A 209 25.64 -9.36 -18.50
CA ALA A 209 26.44 -10.56 -18.63
C ALA A 209 27.92 -10.15 -18.56
N ALA A 210 28.64 -10.67 -17.57
CA ALA A 210 30.09 -10.49 -17.47
C ALA A 210 30.68 -10.96 -18.78
N ARG A 211 31.19 -10.02 -19.58
CA ARG A 211 31.97 -10.28 -20.79
C ARG A 211 33.40 -10.61 -20.42
#